data_31c0c652843b312313df8fe0699a4944
#
_entry.id   31c0c652843b312313df8fe0699a4944
#
_cell.length_a   1.000
_cell.length_b   1.000
_cell.length_c   1.000
_cell.angle_alpha   90.00
_cell.angle_beta   90.00
_cell.angle_gamma   90.00
#
_symmetry.space_group_name_H-M   'P 1'
#
loop_
_entity.id
_entity.type
_entity.pdbx_description
1 polymer ?
#
loop_
_entity_poly.entity_id
_entity_poly.type
_entity_poly.pdbx_seq_one_letter_code
_entity_poly.pdbx_strand_id
1 'polypeptide(L)'
;MSKPRSGEVLQAAPGGQDAAAPTLSLSGKVALITGASSGIGRAIALAYAAAGADVALGYRSNRRGAEETAEQARAAGRRADPLQADIAESRDVDALADAVRRAFGRVDVWINNAGADILTGAAASLSWTEKLDRLLAVDLRGTVLASWKAVELMRAQPSGGVILNMSWDHVLAGGMKGEYAQVFCAAKGGVYSFSRALAHAAAPHIRVNVLGPGWIETAYGSALPESVKQRITKSIPLGRWGTPEDIAHAAVYLASDAARYVTGQMLAVNGGSVV
;
A
#
# COMPACT_ATOMS: atom_id res chain seq x y z
N MET A 1 -50.32 -35.26 -6.51
CA MET A 1 -49.32 -34.88 -7.54
C MET A 1 -49.82 -33.63 -8.21
N SER A 2 -49.40 -32.47 -7.76
CA SER A 2 -49.74 -31.15 -8.34
C SER A 2 -48.53 -30.60 -9.05
N LYS A 3 -48.67 -30.24 -10.33
CA LYS A 3 -47.64 -29.64 -11.17
C LYS A 3 -47.27 -28.23 -10.68
N PRO A 4 -46.02 -27.81 -10.75
CA PRO A 4 -45.63 -26.42 -10.46
C PRO A 4 -46.09 -25.49 -11.59
N ARG A 5 -46.59 -24.30 -11.20
CA ARG A 5 -46.99 -23.22 -12.10
C ARG A 5 -45.74 -22.59 -12.73
N SER A 6 -45.77 -22.46 -14.03
CA SER A 6 -44.81 -21.81 -14.88
C SER A 6 -44.91 -20.27 -14.77
N GLY A 7 -43.77 -19.60 -14.71
CA GLY A 7 -43.55 -18.28 -15.32
C GLY A 7 -43.86 -17.05 -14.49
N GLU A 8 -43.06 -16.77 -13.48
CA GLU A 8 -42.79 -15.35 -13.12
C GLU A 8 -41.47 -14.93 -13.78
N VAL A 9 -41.59 -14.20 -14.86
CA VAL A 9 -40.48 -13.46 -15.45
C VAL A 9 -40.20 -12.32 -14.51
N LEU A 10 -39.03 -12.34 -13.80
CA LEU A 10 -38.53 -11.23 -13.06
C LEU A 10 -38.37 -10.05 -14.04
N GLN A 11 -39.28 -9.06 -13.94
CA GLN A 11 -39.14 -7.82 -14.66
C GLN A 11 -37.86 -7.10 -14.14
N ALA A 12 -36.93 -6.83 -15.04
CA ALA A 12 -35.78 -5.99 -14.77
C ALA A 12 -36.24 -4.63 -14.25
N ALA A 13 -35.69 -4.19 -13.15
CA ALA A 13 -35.91 -2.86 -12.61
C ALA A 13 -35.60 -1.79 -13.67
N PRO A 14 -36.35 -0.66 -13.74
CA PRO A 14 -36.14 0.38 -14.74
C PRO A 14 -34.73 0.94 -14.61
N GLY A 15 -34.08 1.12 -15.76
CA GLY A 15 -32.68 1.50 -15.92
C GLY A 15 -32.26 2.67 -15.04
N GLY A 16 -31.28 2.39 -14.19
CA GLY A 16 -30.51 3.43 -13.53
C GLY A 16 -29.78 4.26 -14.58
N GLN A 17 -29.80 5.57 -14.38
CA GLN A 17 -29.07 6.58 -15.14
C GLN A 17 -27.66 6.09 -15.48
N ASP A 18 -27.18 6.37 -16.70
CA ASP A 18 -25.83 6.09 -17.18
C ASP A 18 -24.78 6.57 -16.16
N ALA A 19 -24.43 5.70 -15.22
CA ALA A 19 -23.32 5.95 -14.33
C ALA A 19 -22.07 5.87 -15.21
N ALA A 20 -21.37 6.99 -15.37
CA ALA A 20 -20.09 7.04 -16.07
C ALA A 20 -19.22 5.86 -15.63
N ALA A 21 -18.55 5.21 -16.57
CA ALA A 21 -17.70 4.07 -16.27
C ALA A 21 -16.69 4.44 -15.16
N PRO A 22 -16.44 3.54 -14.19
CA PRO A 22 -15.53 3.83 -13.09
C PRO A 22 -14.14 4.13 -13.64
N THR A 23 -13.55 5.23 -13.18
CA THR A 23 -12.26 5.73 -13.68
C THR A 23 -11.12 5.36 -12.72
N LEU A 24 -9.90 5.34 -13.23
CA LEU A 24 -8.68 5.28 -12.43
C LEU A 24 -8.22 6.67 -11.92
N SER A 25 -9.02 7.71 -12.15
CA SER A 25 -8.72 9.07 -11.71
C SER A 25 -8.75 9.18 -10.18
N LEU A 26 -7.79 9.92 -9.66
CA LEU A 26 -7.71 10.34 -8.26
C LEU A 26 -7.86 11.87 -8.11
N SER A 27 -8.42 12.54 -9.12
CA SER A 27 -8.64 13.99 -9.12
C SER A 27 -9.42 14.44 -7.89
N GLY A 28 -8.91 15.48 -7.21
CA GLY A 28 -9.52 16.05 -6.01
C GLY A 28 -9.34 15.21 -4.75
N LYS A 29 -8.61 14.09 -4.81
CA LYS A 29 -8.23 13.28 -3.65
C LYS A 29 -6.91 13.76 -3.06
N VAL A 30 -6.74 13.53 -1.76
CA VAL A 30 -5.49 13.73 -1.03
C VAL A 30 -4.99 12.37 -0.58
N ALA A 31 -3.75 12.03 -0.92
CA ALA A 31 -3.12 10.78 -0.53
C ALA A 31 -1.92 11.01 0.38
N LEU A 32 -1.84 10.29 1.49
CA LEU A 32 -0.64 10.19 2.30
C LEU A 32 0.06 8.86 2.00
N ILE A 33 1.35 8.92 1.70
CA ILE A 33 2.18 7.75 1.45
C ILE A 33 3.36 7.75 2.44
N THR A 34 3.46 6.75 3.30
CA THR A 34 4.63 6.59 4.18
C THR A 34 5.79 5.95 3.42
N GLY A 35 7.03 6.37 3.71
CA GLY A 35 8.22 5.89 2.98
C GLY A 35 8.29 6.36 1.53
N ALA A 36 7.78 7.55 1.22
CA ALA A 36 7.68 8.10 -0.14
C ALA A 36 8.97 8.70 -0.69
N SER A 37 10.09 8.63 0.02
CA SER A 37 11.37 9.20 -0.40
C SER A 37 12.16 8.36 -1.41
N SER A 38 11.75 7.11 -1.67
CA SER A 38 12.44 6.20 -2.59
C SER A 38 11.58 4.98 -2.95
N GLY A 39 12.05 4.19 -3.93
CA GLY A 39 11.49 2.87 -4.27
C GLY A 39 9.98 2.88 -4.54
N ILE A 40 9.28 1.90 -3.99
CA ILE A 40 7.84 1.69 -4.23
C ILE A 40 7.03 2.91 -3.75
N GLY A 41 7.33 3.46 -2.56
CA GLY A 41 6.59 4.61 -2.03
C GLY A 41 6.71 5.86 -2.91
N ARG A 42 7.90 6.12 -3.47
CA ARG A 42 8.11 7.20 -4.44
C ARG A 42 7.30 6.96 -5.72
N ALA A 43 7.35 5.74 -6.27
CA ALA A 43 6.61 5.41 -7.48
C ALA A 43 5.09 5.55 -7.28
N ILE A 44 4.55 5.10 -6.13
CA ILE A 44 3.14 5.29 -5.77
C ILE A 44 2.80 6.78 -5.71
N ALA A 45 3.61 7.60 -5.05
CA ALA A 45 3.37 9.03 -4.92
C ALA A 45 3.30 9.73 -6.29
N LEU A 46 4.23 9.40 -7.20
CA LEU A 46 4.27 9.96 -8.55
C LEU A 46 3.10 9.47 -9.41
N ALA A 47 2.73 8.19 -9.33
CA ALA A 47 1.58 7.66 -10.04
C ALA A 47 0.26 8.27 -9.54
N TYR A 48 0.15 8.54 -8.23
CA TYR A 48 -1.01 9.22 -7.66
C TYR A 48 -1.11 10.67 -8.11
N ALA A 49 0.03 11.38 -8.13
CA ALA A 49 0.08 12.75 -8.69
C ALA A 49 -0.33 12.76 -10.17
N ALA A 50 0.18 11.83 -10.97
CA ALA A 50 -0.21 11.67 -12.37
C ALA A 50 -1.70 11.32 -12.55
N ALA A 51 -2.29 10.56 -11.60
CA ALA A 51 -3.73 10.27 -11.59
C ALA A 51 -4.59 11.43 -11.07
N GLY A 52 -3.99 12.54 -10.64
CA GLY A 52 -4.67 13.78 -10.25
C GLY A 52 -4.80 14.02 -8.74
N ALA A 53 -4.18 13.21 -7.89
CA ALA A 53 -4.20 13.41 -6.45
C ALA A 53 -3.15 14.42 -5.99
N ASP A 54 -3.47 15.17 -4.94
CA ASP A 54 -2.47 15.86 -4.12
C ASP A 54 -1.82 14.85 -3.16
N VAL A 55 -0.53 14.98 -2.86
CA VAL A 55 0.24 13.96 -2.13
C VAL A 55 0.99 14.52 -0.94
N ALA A 56 0.82 13.88 0.21
CA ALA A 56 1.63 14.05 1.40
C ALA A 56 2.68 12.92 1.45
N LEU A 57 3.95 13.27 1.57
CA LEU A 57 5.08 12.37 1.39
C LEU A 57 5.75 12.11 2.73
N GLY A 58 5.31 11.05 3.42
CA GLY A 58 5.92 10.62 4.68
C GLY A 58 7.33 10.08 4.47
N TYR A 59 8.30 10.57 5.22
CA TYR A 59 9.68 10.07 5.21
C TYR A 59 10.27 10.08 6.62
N ARG A 60 11.26 9.23 6.90
CA ARG A 60 11.94 9.21 8.20
C ARG A 60 13.21 10.05 8.18
N SER A 61 14.18 9.72 7.35
CA SER A 61 15.52 10.31 7.32
C SER A 61 15.97 10.81 5.95
N ASN A 62 15.46 10.28 4.86
CA ASN A 62 15.85 10.68 3.51
C ASN A 62 15.03 11.89 3.04
N ARG A 63 15.31 13.06 3.64
CA ARG A 63 14.67 14.32 3.29
C ARG A 63 14.87 14.70 1.83
N ARG A 64 16.09 14.54 1.33
CA ARG A 64 16.41 14.89 -0.06
C ARG A 64 15.56 14.10 -1.04
N GLY A 65 15.44 12.76 -0.88
CA GLY A 65 14.61 11.96 -1.75
C GLY A 65 13.11 12.29 -1.65
N ALA A 66 12.63 12.71 -0.48
CA ALA A 66 11.25 13.17 -0.31
C ALA A 66 11.00 14.51 -1.04
N GLU A 67 11.93 15.46 -0.96
CA GLU A 67 11.85 16.73 -1.71
C GLU A 67 11.90 16.49 -3.24
N GLU A 68 12.83 15.67 -3.72
CA GLU A 68 12.89 15.29 -5.14
C GLU A 68 11.57 14.66 -5.63
N THR A 69 10.92 13.85 -4.81
CA THR A 69 9.60 13.28 -5.12
C THR A 69 8.53 14.37 -5.16
N ALA A 70 8.57 15.30 -4.20
CA ALA A 70 7.62 16.42 -4.15
C ALA A 70 7.76 17.35 -5.36
N GLU A 71 8.98 17.66 -5.77
CA GLU A 71 9.24 18.49 -6.96
C GLU A 71 8.64 17.86 -8.23
N GLN A 72 8.81 16.54 -8.40
CA GLN A 72 8.23 15.83 -9.54
C GLN A 72 6.69 15.82 -9.51
N ALA A 73 6.09 15.62 -8.34
CA ALA A 73 4.63 15.69 -8.19
C ALA A 73 4.09 17.10 -8.46
N ARG A 74 4.81 18.14 -8.00
CA ARG A 74 4.46 19.55 -8.29
C ARG A 74 4.59 19.87 -9.77
N ALA A 75 5.60 19.34 -10.46
CA ALA A 75 5.74 19.47 -11.91
C ALA A 75 4.58 18.83 -12.69
N ALA A 76 3.92 17.81 -12.12
CA ALA A 76 2.67 17.25 -12.63
C ALA A 76 1.42 18.08 -12.26
N GLY A 77 1.59 19.28 -11.69
CA GLY A 77 0.52 20.21 -11.34
C GLY A 77 -0.22 19.85 -10.04
N ARG A 78 0.37 19.05 -9.14
CA ARG A 78 -0.25 18.63 -7.88
C ARG A 78 0.41 19.29 -6.68
N ARG A 79 -0.35 19.44 -5.60
CA ARG A 79 0.26 19.80 -4.31
C ARG A 79 1.03 18.59 -3.78
N ALA A 80 2.23 18.83 -3.24
CA ALA A 80 3.06 17.77 -2.68
C ALA A 80 3.90 18.33 -1.53
N ASP A 81 3.72 17.77 -0.34
CA ASP A 81 4.39 18.22 0.88
C ASP A 81 5.15 17.05 1.55
N PRO A 82 6.49 17.13 1.67
CA PRO A 82 7.26 16.18 2.45
C PRO A 82 7.01 16.38 3.95
N LEU A 83 6.70 15.28 4.66
CA LEU A 83 6.38 15.27 6.08
C LEU A 83 7.28 14.25 6.80
N GLN A 84 8.09 14.72 7.75
CA GLN A 84 8.97 13.84 8.50
C GLN A 84 8.22 13.13 9.62
N ALA A 85 8.35 11.79 9.69
CA ALA A 85 7.82 10.98 10.77
C ALA A 85 8.53 9.62 10.84
N ASP A 86 8.84 9.13 12.03
CA ASP A 86 9.17 7.73 12.26
C ASP A 86 7.89 6.99 12.65
N ILE A 87 7.40 6.11 11.78
CA ILE A 87 6.16 5.39 12.02
C ILE A 87 6.25 4.36 13.15
N ALA A 88 7.45 4.02 13.63
CA ALA A 88 7.63 3.21 14.83
C ALA A 88 7.21 3.97 16.11
N GLU A 89 7.16 5.31 16.07
CA GLU A 89 6.83 6.18 17.18
C GLU A 89 5.39 6.69 17.09
N SER A 90 4.56 6.37 18.08
CA SER A 90 3.13 6.76 18.06
C SER A 90 2.92 8.26 17.99
N ARG A 91 3.73 9.05 18.71
CA ARG A 91 3.68 10.51 18.67
C ARG A 91 3.96 11.08 17.29
N ASP A 92 4.86 10.45 16.53
CA ASP A 92 5.19 10.89 15.17
C ASP A 92 4.06 10.54 14.19
N VAL A 93 3.37 9.40 14.40
CA VAL A 93 2.16 9.03 13.65
C VAL A 93 1.03 10.05 13.89
N ASP A 94 0.81 10.46 15.14
CA ASP A 94 -0.16 11.49 15.50
C ASP A 94 0.22 12.84 14.86
N ALA A 95 1.48 13.25 14.96
CA ALA A 95 1.98 14.49 14.36
C ALA A 95 1.86 14.48 12.83
N LEU A 96 2.12 13.33 12.17
CA LEU A 96 1.98 13.15 10.73
C LEU A 96 0.52 13.34 10.29
N ALA A 97 -0.42 12.72 11.00
CA ALA A 97 -1.84 12.84 10.73
C ALA A 97 -2.33 14.28 10.85
N ASP A 98 -1.92 14.96 11.92
CA ASP A 98 -2.23 16.37 12.13
C ASP A 98 -1.60 17.28 11.07
N ALA A 99 -0.38 16.98 10.64
CA ALA A 99 0.29 17.73 9.58
C ALA A 99 -0.45 17.62 8.25
N VAL A 100 -0.89 16.40 7.87
CA VAL A 100 -1.70 16.20 6.65
C VAL A 100 -3.02 16.97 6.75
N ARG A 101 -3.71 16.87 7.89
CA ARG A 101 -4.98 17.58 8.11
C ARG A 101 -4.80 19.10 8.02
N ARG A 102 -3.73 19.65 8.61
CA ARG A 102 -3.43 21.09 8.51
C ARG A 102 -3.07 21.53 7.10
N ALA A 103 -2.27 20.74 6.39
CA ALA A 103 -1.80 21.09 5.05
C ALA A 103 -2.90 20.95 3.99
N PHE A 104 -3.67 19.86 4.01
CA PHE A 104 -4.58 19.51 2.93
C PHE A 104 -6.06 19.55 3.33
N GLY A 105 -6.39 19.63 4.61
CA GLY A 105 -7.77 19.65 5.13
C GLY A 105 -8.45 18.28 5.19
N ARG A 106 -7.92 17.27 4.48
CA ARG A 106 -8.48 15.92 4.37
C ARG A 106 -7.42 14.88 4.04
N VAL A 107 -7.79 13.61 4.14
CA VAL A 107 -7.02 12.48 3.61
C VAL A 107 -7.99 11.43 3.04
N ASP A 108 -7.92 11.16 1.75
CA ASP A 108 -8.79 10.20 1.07
C ASP A 108 -8.15 8.83 0.90
N VAL A 109 -6.83 8.81 0.79
CA VAL A 109 -6.04 7.57 0.64
C VAL A 109 -4.86 7.61 1.61
N TRP A 110 -4.68 6.54 2.37
CA TRP A 110 -3.55 6.38 3.28
C TRP A 110 -2.79 5.10 2.92
N ILE A 111 -1.52 5.25 2.53
CA ILE A 111 -0.66 4.13 2.14
C ILE A 111 0.39 3.89 3.22
N ASN A 112 0.30 2.76 3.90
CA ASN A 112 1.32 2.27 4.81
C ASN A 112 2.35 1.45 4.02
N ASN A 113 3.33 2.15 3.42
CA ASN A 113 4.39 1.55 2.62
C ASN A 113 5.74 1.53 3.33
N ALA A 114 5.98 2.43 4.29
CA ALA A 114 7.25 2.45 5.03
C ALA A 114 7.57 1.08 5.63
N GLY A 115 8.81 0.64 5.49
CA GLY A 115 9.31 -0.63 6.00
C GLY A 115 10.76 -0.51 6.47
N ALA A 116 11.17 -1.43 7.33
CA ALA A 116 12.52 -1.46 7.85
C ALA A 116 13.46 -2.22 6.91
N ASP A 117 14.59 -1.62 6.60
CA ASP A 117 15.70 -2.37 6.01
C ASP A 117 16.43 -3.15 7.09
N ILE A 118 16.57 -4.45 6.88
CA ILE A 118 17.35 -5.38 7.72
C ILE A 118 18.38 -6.17 6.90
N LEU A 119 18.52 -5.88 5.62
CA LEU A 119 19.28 -6.69 4.66
C LEU A 119 20.47 -5.94 4.07
N THR A 120 20.48 -4.60 4.10
CA THR A 120 21.53 -3.81 3.47
C THR A 120 22.24 -2.88 4.46
N GLY A 121 23.42 -2.40 4.08
CA GLY A 121 24.22 -1.47 4.87
C GLY A 121 24.49 -1.97 6.30
N ALA A 122 24.47 -1.09 7.28
CA ALA A 122 24.69 -1.43 8.68
C ALA A 122 23.61 -2.38 9.25
N ALA A 123 22.42 -2.38 8.67
CA ALA A 123 21.33 -3.23 9.13
C ALA A 123 21.54 -4.72 8.81
N ALA A 124 22.38 -5.04 7.83
CA ALA A 124 22.72 -6.42 7.50
C ALA A 124 23.47 -7.15 8.64
N SER A 125 24.25 -6.41 9.45
CA SER A 125 25.04 -6.95 10.57
C SER A 125 24.30 -7.02 11.91
N LEU A 126 23.03 -6.58 11.97
CA LEU A 126 22.21 -6.70 13.18
C LEU A 126 21.99 -8.16 13.56
N SER A 127 21.88 -8.44 14.86
CA SER A 127 21.45 -9.73 15.38
C SER A 127 20.02 -10.08 14.95
N TRP A 128 19.65 -11.35 15.05
CA TRP A 128 18.30 -11.81 14.73
C TRP A 128 17.21 -11.13 15.56
N THR A 129 17.47 -10.90 16.84
CA THR A 129 16.55 -10.23 17.76
C THR A 129 16.37 -8.76 17.32
N GLU A 130 17.45 -8.03 17.07
CA GLU A 130 17.37 -6.65 16.60
C GLU A 130 16.65 -6.51 15.25
N LYS A 131 16.87 -7.47 14.33
CA LYS A 131 16.13 -7.50 13.05
C LYS A 131 14.65 -7.73 13.25
N LEU A 132 14.28 -8.68 14.12
CA LEU A 132 12.89 -8.96 14.46
C LEU A 132 12.23 -7.74 15.12
N ASP A 133 12.86 -7.17 16.15
CA ASP A 133 12.33 -6.00 16.87
C ASP A 133 12.11 -4.82 15.92
N ARG A 134 13.06 -4.60 15.01
CA ARG A 134 12.97 -3.52 14.03
C ARG A 134 11.82 -3.72 13.03
N LEU A 135 11.63 -4.93 12.51
CA LEU A 135 10.51 -5.25 11.63
C LEU A 135 9.17 -5.17 12.37
N LEU A 136 9.10 -5.69 13.58
CA LEU A 136 7.88 -5.60 14.37
C LEU A 136 7.52 -4.15 14.72
N ALA A 137 8.50 -3.32 15.08
CA ALA A 137 8.27 -1.92 15.41
C ALA A 137 7.80 -1.11 14.20
N VAL A 138 8.48 -1.22 13.06
CA VAL A 138 8.21 -0.40 11.87
C VAL A 138 7.10 -1.01 11.03
N ASP A 139 7.28 -2.26 10.57
CA ASP A 139 6.42 -2.86 9.56
C ASP A 139 5.07 -3.29 10.12
N LEU A 140 5.02 -3.86 11.32
CA LEU A 140 3.77 -4.32 11.92
C LEU A 140 3.13 -3.24 12.81
N ARG A 141 3.79 -2.90 13.93
CA ARG A 141 3.23 -1.94 14.90
C ARG A 141 2.99 -0.58 14.28
N GLY A 142 3.95 -0.08 13.50
CA GLY A 142 3.82 1.20 12.78
C GLY A 142 2.64 1.22 11.81
N THR A 143 2.48 0.15 11.01
CA THR A 143 1.31 0.00 10.11
C THR A 143 -0.01 -0.03 10.89
N VAL A 144 -0.07 -0.73 12.03
CA VAL A 144 -1.28 -0.79 12.87
C VAL A 144 -1.63 0.60 13.40
N LEU A 145 -0.68 1.30 14.02
CA LEU A 145 -0.90 2.64 14.57
C LEU A 145 -1.34 3.64 13.51
N ALA A 146 -0.64 3.67 12.38
CA ALA A 146 -0.95 4.56 11.27
C ALA A 146 -2.32 4.24 10.64
N SER A 147 -2.69 2.96 10.54
CA SER A 147 -4.02 2.56 10.05
C SER A 147 -5.14 3.00 11.01
N TRP A 148 -4.95 2.86 12.32
CA TRP A 148 -5.95 3.33 13.29
C TRP A 148 -6.13 4.85 13.23
N LYS A 149 -5.03 5.59 13.07
CA LYS A 149 -5.08 7.04 12.91
C LYS A 149 -5.75 7.45 11.59
N ALA A 150 -5.49 6.72 10.50
CA ALA A 150 -6.17 6.91 9.23
C ALA A 150 -7.70 6.70 9.37
N VAL A 151 -8.11 5.63 10.06
CA VAL A 151 -9.54 5.35 10.32
C VAL A 151 -10.19 6.49 11.12
N GLU A 152 -9.51 7.00 12.15
CA GLU A 152 -10.00 8.13 12.96
C GLU A 152 -10.28 9.36 12.06
N LEU A 153 -9.30 9.76 11.23
CA LEU A 153 -9.45 10.90 10.33
C LEU A 153 -10.53 10.68 9.26
N MET A 154 -10.52 9.51 8.63
CA MET A 154 -11.45 9.21 7.54
C MET A 154 -12.89 9.04 8.01
N ARG A 155 -13.13 8.57 9.25
CA ARG A 155 -14.48 8.51 9.83
C ARG A 155 -15.06 9.89 10.13
N ALA A 156 -14.20 10.87 10.39
CA ALA A 156 -14.64 12.25 10.60
C ALA A 156 -14.97 12.98 9.27
N GLN A 157 -14.71 12.36 8.12
CA GLN A 157 -14.98 12.89 6.78
C GLN A 157 -16.23 12.27 6.18
N PRO A 158 -17.09 13.04 5.48
CA PRO A 158 -18.26 12.48 4.78
C PRO A 158 -17.91 11.47 3.69
N SER A 159 -16.74 11.63 3.07
CA SER A 159 -16.27 10.81 1.94
C SER A 159 -15.73 9.44 2.34
N GLY A 160 -15.48 9.20 3.64
CA GLY A 160 -14.73 8.02 4.06
C GLY A 160 -13.31 8.00 3.49
N GLY A 161 -12.81 6.83 3.08
CA GLY A 161 -11.47 6.74 2.51
C GLY A 161 -11.02 5.34 2.09
N VAL A 162 -9.75 5.25 1.71
CA VAL A 162 -9.07 4.00 1.34
C VAL A 162 -7.76 3.87 2.11
N ILE A 163 -7.53 2.72 2.72
CA ILE A 163 -6.26 2.37 3.36
C ILE A 163 -5.63 1.23 2.56
N LEU A 164 -4.36 1.37 2.17
CA LEU A 164 -3.58 0.32 1.55
C LEU A 164 -2.36 0.01 2.42
N ASN A 165 -2.23 -1.25 2.82
CA ASN A 165 -1.12 -1.72 3.64
C ASN A 165 -0.16 -2.57 2.80
N MET A 166 1.14 -2.32 2.93
CA MET A 166 2.17 -3.08 2.22
C MET A 166 2.51 -4.34 2.99
N SER A 167 2.21 -5.51 2.40
CA SER A 167 2.63 -6.80 2.92
C SER A 167 3.68 -7.44 2.00
N TRP A 168 3.61 -8.73 1.78
CA TRP A 168 4.47 -9.53 0.94
C TRP A 168 3.70 -10.73 0.37
N ASP A 169 3.88 -11.04 -0.91
CA ASP A 169 3.15 -12.11 -1.59
C ASP A 169 3.36 -13.50 -0.97
N HIS A 170 4.58 -13.80 -0.52
CA HIS A 170 4.91 -15.09 0.10
C HIS A 170 4.15 -15.39 1.39
N VAL A 171 3.50 -14.40 2.01
CA VAL A 171 2.58 -14.62 3.13
C VAL A 171 1.41 -15.52 2.72
N LEU A 172 0.96 -15.44 1.46
CA LEU A 172 -0.12 -16.30 0.93
C LEU A 172 0.32 -17.75 0.77
N ALA A 173 1.60 -18.00 0.50
CA ALA A 173 2.18 -19.34 0.35
C ALA A 173 2.67 -19.94 1.68
N GLY A 174 2.46 -19.27 2.80
CA GLY A 174 3.00 -19.71 4.10
C GLY A 174 4.50 -19.45 4.27
N GLY A 175 5.07 -18.58 3.42
CA GLY A 175 6.48 -18.19 3.47
C GLY A 175 7.32 -18.72 2.31
N MET A 176 8.62 -18.47 2.38
CA MET A 176 9.61 -19.00 1.46
C MET A 176 10.81 -19.58 2.22
N LYS A 177 11.65 -20.35 1.53
CA LYS A 177 12.92 -20.82 2.08
C LYS A 177 13.88 -19.63 2.24
N GLY A 178 14.56 -19.54 3.39
CA GLY A 178 15.57 -18.53 3.65
C GLY A 178 15.53 -18.04 5.09
N GLU A 179 16.68 -17.61 5.58
CA GLU A 179 16.83 -17.20 6.98
C GLU A 179 15.94 -15.97 7.30
N TYR A 180 15.94 -14.98 6.43
CA TYR A 180 15.18 -13.73 6.65
C TYR A 180 13.68 -13.88 6.42
N ALA A 181 13.25 -14.91 5.69
CA ALA A 181 11.85 -15.12 5.39
C ALA A 181 10.98 -15.27 6.65
N GLN A 182 11.53 -15.88 7.70
CA GLN A 182 10.80 -16.10 8.95
C GLN A 182 10.36 -14.78 9.59
N VAL A 183 11.30 -13.82 9.74
CA VAL A 183 11.01 -12.53 10.38
C VAL A 183 10.15 -11.63 9.50
N PHE A 184 10.35 -11.69 8.18
CA PHE A 184 9.46 -10.98 7.24
C PHE A 184 8.04 -11.56 7.26
N CYS A 185 7.88 -12.89 7.25
CA CYS A 185 6.57 -13.52 7.33
C CYS A 185 5.87 -13.23 8.64
N ALA A 186 6.59 -13.15 9.76
CA ALA A 186 6.01 -12.77 11.04
C ALA A 186 5.41 -11.34 10.98
N ALA A 187 6.19 -10.37 10.50
CA ALA A 187 5.72 -8.99 10.42
C ALA A 187 4.66 -8.81 9.31
N LYS A 188 4.93 -9.24 8.09
CA LYS A 188 4.04 -9.03 6.93
C LYS A 188 2.79 -9.90 6.98
N GLY A 189 2.86 -11.10 7.57
CA GLY A 189 1.70 -11.93 7.89
C GLY A 189 0.79 -11.27 8.91
N GLY A 190 1.38 -10.65 9.94
CA GLY A 190 0.64 -9.81 10.90
C GLY A 190 -0.07 -8.65 10.21
N VAL A 191 0.59 -7.91 9.32
CA VAL A 191 -0.01 -6.83 8.51
C VAL A 191 -1.18 -7.36 7.68
N TYR A 192 -1.02 -8.50 7.01
CA TYR A 192 -2.08 -9.10 6.20
C TYR A 192 -3.31 -9.44 7.04
N SER A 193 -3.14 -10.18 8.12
CA SER A 193 -4.24 -10.58 9.00
C SER A 193 -4.93 -9.38 9.66
N PHE A 194 -4.14 -8.41 10.15
CA PHE A 194 -4.65 -7.16 10.71
C PHE A 194 -5.49 -6.39 9.68
N SER A 195 -5.01 -6.25 8.46
CA SER A 195 -5.71 -5.49 7.41
C SER A 195 -7.08 -6.09 7.06
N ARG A 196 -7.20 -7.41 7.05
CA ARG A 196 -8.48 -8.09 6.82
C ARG A 196 -9.47 -7.84 7.95
N ALA A 197 -9.02 -7.93 9.20
CA ALA A 197 -9.85 -7.61 10.35
C ALA A 197 -10.28 -6.12 10.33
N LEU A 198 -9.34 -5.22 10.00
CA LEU A 198 -9.62 -3.79 9.90
C LEU A 198 -10.63 -3.48 8.79
N ALA A 199 -10.59 -4.18 7.66
CA ALA A 199 -11.53 -3.99 6.55
C ALA A 199 -12.98 -4.23 7.00
N HIS A 200 -13.22 -5.27 7.81
CA HIS A 200 -14.55 -5.51 8.40
C HIS A 200 -14.96 -4.42 9.39
N ALA A 201 -14.04 -3.99 10.24
CA ALA A 201 -14.33 -2.98 11.28
C ALA A 201 -14.52 -1.56 10.71
N ALA A 202 -13.92 -1.25 9.56
CA ALA A 202 -13.94 0.09 8.96
C ALA A 202 -15.04 0.28 7.91
N ALA A 203 -15.61 -0.81 7.40
CA ALA A 203 -16.74 -0.76 6.47
C ALA A 203 -17.99 -0.16 7.13
N PRO A 204 -18.92 0.45 6.35
CA PRO A 204 -18.87 0.63 4.88
C PRO A 204 -18.10 1.88 4.44
N HIS A 205 -17.64 2.73 5.37
CA HIS A 205 -17.08 4.05 5.04
C HIS A 205 -15.64 4.01 4.51
N ILE A 206 -14.86 2.98 4.87
CA ILE A 206 -13.45 2.89 4.53
C ILE A 206 -13.18 1.51 3.95
N ARG A 207 -12.52 1.48 2.80
CA ARG A 207 -11.99 0.25 2.22
C ARG A 207 -10.55 0.05 2.69
N VAL A 208 -10.22 -1.17 3.07
CA VAL A 208 -8.86 -1.54 3.48
C VAL A 208 -8.41 -2.71 2.64
N ASN A 209 -7.31 -2.56 1.91
CA ASN A 209 -6.74 -3.63 1.09
C ASN A 209 -5.23 -3.72 1.32
N VAL A 210 -4.64 -4.78 0.82
CA VAL A 210 -3.23 -5.09 0.97
C VAL A 210 -2.59 -5.18 -0.41
N LEU A 211 -1.41 -4.59 -0.56
CA LEU A 211 -0.52 -4.85 -1.69
C LEU A 211 0.49 -5.91 -1.28
N GLY A 212 0.62 -6.96 -2.07
CA GLY A 212 1.59 -8.04 -1.89
C GLY A 212 2.63 -8.04 -3.01
N PRO A 213 3.69 -7.21 -2.93
CA PRO A 213 4.77 -7.25 -3.91
C PRO A 213 5.50 -8.59 -3.91
N GLY A 214 5.91 -9.04 -5.08
CA GLY A 214 6.91 -10.08 -5.25
C GLY A 214 8.32 -9.50 -5.29
N TRP A 215 9.16 -10.02 -6.19
CA TRP A 215 10.52 -9.54 -6.42
C TRP A 215 10.50 -8.23 -7.23
N ILE A 216 10.77 -7.11 -6.55
CA ILE A 216 10.73 -5.76 -7.13
C ILE A 216 12.14 -5.17 -7.17
N GLU A 217 12.49 -4.51 -8.26
CA GLU A 217 13.72 -3.76 -8.44
C GLU A 217 13.77 -2.56 -7.51
N THR A 218 14.39 -2.77 -6.36
CA THR A 218 14.64 -1.76 -5.33
C THR A 218 16.14 -1.77 -4.98
N ALA A 219 16.56 -0.91 -4.06
CA ALA A 219 17.95 -0.88 -3.60
C ALA A 219 18.46 -2.26 -3.16
N TYR A 220 17.63 -3.10 -2.53
CA TYR A 220 17.97 -4.48 -2.17
C TYR A 220 18.24 -5.33 -3.41
N GLY A 221 17.33 -5.33 -4.38
CA GLY A 221 17.51 -6.08 -5.63
C GLY A 221 18.78 -5.66 -6.38
N SER A 222 19.09 -4.37 -6.39
CA SER A 222 20.31 -3.85 -7.03
C SER A 222 21.60 -4.30 -6.36
N ALA A 223 21.56 -4.62 -5.07
CA ALA A 223 22.72 -5.08 -4.29
C ALA A 223 23.01 -6.59 -4.45
N LEU A 224 22.09 -7.36 -5.03
CA LEU A 224 22.27 -8.81 -5.19
C LEU A 224 23.26 -9.16 -6.31
N PRO A 225 24.05 -10.25 -6.15
CA PRO A 225 24.87 -10.79 -7.23
C PRO A 225 24.02 -11.16 -8.45
N GLU A 226 24.55 -10.94 -9.66
CA GLU A 226 23.84 -11.20 -10.91
C GLU A 226 23.36 -12.66 -11.04
N SER A 227 24.16 -13.63 -10.58
CA SER A 227 23.76 -15.04 -10.58
C SER A 227 22.54 -15.34 -9.70
N VAL A 228 22.40 -14.60 -8.59
CA VAL A 228 21.21 -14.70 -7.71
C VAL A 228 20.01 -14.08 -8.39
N LYS A 229 20.17 -12.89 -9.00
CA LYS A 229 19.08 -12.23 -9.76
C LYS A 229 18.57 -13.13 -10.87
N GLN A 230 19.45 -13.70 -11.69
CA GLN A 230 19.06 -14.60 -12.77
C GLN A 230 18.33 -15.85 -12.29
N ARG A 231 18.77 -16.43 -11.19
CA ARG A 231 18.06 -17.57 -10.58
C ARG A 231 16.65 -17.20 -10.14
N ILE A 232 16.48 -16.03 -9.51
CA ILE A 232 15.19 -15.52 -9.09
C ILE A 232 14.32 -15.24 -10.33
N THR A 233 14.87 -14.55 -11.34
CA THR A 233 14.17 -14.24 -12.59
C THR A 233 13.60 -15.50 -13.25
N LYS A 234 14.36 -16.59 -13.28
CA LYS A 234 13.90 -17.87 -13.81
C LYS A 234 12.76 -18.51 -13.02
N SER A 235 12.58 -18.13 -11.76
CA SER A 235 11.46 -18.62 -10.93
C SER A 235 10.19 -17.77 -11.06
N ILE A 236 10.27 -16.61 -11.70
CA ILE A 236 9.13 -15.72 -11.93
C ILE A 236 8.48 -16.10 -13.28
N PRO A 237 7.20 -16.52 -13.32
CA PRO A 237 6.52 -16.89 -14.56
C PRO A 237 6.55 -15.82 -15.65
N LEU A 238 6.45 -14.52 -15.30
CA LEU A 238 6.58 -13.43 -16.28
C LEU A 238 8.02 -13.16 -16.70
N GLY A 239 9.02 -13.91 -16.22
CA GLY A 239 10.41 -13.88 -16.69
C GLY A 239 11.17 -12.59 -16.36
N ARG A 240 10.67 -11.74 -15.47
CA ARG A 240 11.32 -10.51 -15.03
C ARG A 240 10.99 -10.16 -13.59
N TRP A 241 11.84 -9.38 -12.98
CA TRP A 241 11.49 -8.67 -11.76
C TRP A 241 10.40 -7.61 -12.07
N GLY A 242 9.57 -7.34 -11.08
CA GLY A 242 8.67 -6.19 -11.14
C GLY A 242 9.44 -4.89 -10.91
N THR A 243 8.86 -3.78 -11.35
CA THR A 243 9.37 -2.45 -11.03
C THR A 243 8.52 -1.79 -9.94
N PRO A 244 9.00 -0.74 -9.28
CA PRO A 244 8.18 0.07 -8.39
C PRO A 244 6.88 0.55 -9.03
N GLU A 245 6.91 0.84 -10.34
CA GLU A 245 5.75 1.29 -11.13
C GLU A 245 4.69 0.19 -11.29
N ASP A 246 5.09 -1.09 -11.40
CA ASP A 246 4.13 -2.22 -11.41
C ASP A 246 3.26 -2.21 -10.14
N ILE A 247 3.87 -1.92 -8.98
CA ILE A 247 3.13 -1.79 -7.71
C ILE A 247 2.31 -0.50 -7.67
N ALA A 248 2.85 0.59 -8.17
CA ALA A 248 2.18 1.88 -8.17
C ALA A 248 0.88 1.87 -9.00
N HIS A 249 0.86 1.21 -10.15
CA HIS A 249 -0.35 1.05 -10.97
C HIS A 249 -1.44 0.25 -10.24
N ALA A 250 -1.06 -0.82 -9.54
CA ALA A 250 -1.98 -1.58 -8.70
C ALA A 250 -2.54 -0.73 -7.53
N ALA A 251 -1.69 0.13 -6.94
CA ALA A 251 -2.10 1.06 -5.90
C ALA A 251 -3.11 2.10 -6.42
N VAL A 252 -2.91 2.65 -7.63
CA VAL A 252 -3.87 3.56 -8.29
C VAL A 252 -5.22 2.87 -8.46
N TYR A 253 -5.23 1.64 -8.99
CA TYR A 253 -6.48 0.87 -9.13
C TYR A 253 -7.20 0.72 -7.80
N LEU A 254 -6.53 0.23 -6.75
CA LEU A 254 -7.14 -0.01 -5.44
C LEU A 254 -7.64 1.28 -4.76
N ALA A 255 -7.01 2.43 -5.03
CA ALA A 255 -7.42 3.72 -4.50
C ALA A 255 -8.58 4.35 -5.27
N SER A 256 -8.77 3.98 -6.51
CA SER A 256 -9.76 4.56 -7.43
C SER A 256 -11.18 4.01 -7.21
N ASP A 257 -12.15 4.63 -7.87
CA ASP A 257 -13.54 4.17 -7.87
C ASP A 257 -13.74 2.87 -8.68
N ALA A 258 -12.78 2.49 -9.54
CA ALA A 258 -12.78 1.20 -10.21
C ALA A 258 -12.72 0.02 -9.21
N ALA A 259 -12.15 0.25 -8.01
CA ALA A 259 -12.07 -0.73 -6.94
C ALA A 259 -13.13 -0.53 -5.82
N ARG A 260 -14.22 0.21 -6.07
CA ARG A 260 -15.22 0.55 -5.04
C ARG A 260 -15.89 -0.65 -4.34
N TYR A 261 -15.84 -1.83 -4.95
CA TYR A 261 -16.36 -3.08 -4.38
C TYR A 261 -15.28 -4.03 -3.90
N VAL A 262 -14.03 -3.53 -3.73
CA VAL A 262 -12.88 -4.31 -3.29
C VAL A 262 -12.44 -3.83 -1.91
N THR A 263 -12.60 -4.69 -0.89
CA THR A 263 -12.10 -4.47 0.47
C THR A 263 -11.71 -5.80 1.11
N GLY A 264 -10.75 -5.79 2.04
CA GLY A 264 -10.26 -6.99 2.73
C GLY A 264 -9.40 -7.92 1.87
N GLN A 265 -9.00 -7.49 0.66
CA GLN A 265 -8.25 -8.32 -0.28
C GLN A 265 -6.75 -7.99 -0.25
N MET A 266 -5.93 -9.01 -0.53
CA MET A 266 -4.54 -8.80 -0.95
C MET A 266 -4.48 -8.93 -2.47
N LEU A 267 -3.98 -7.88 -3.12
CA LEU A 267 -3.59 -7.92 -4.52
C LEU A 267 -2.11 -8.25 -4.60
N ALA A 268 -1.80 -9.49 -4.98
CA ALA A 268 -0.43 -9.90 -5.26
C ALA A 268 0.01 -9.31 -6.61
N VAL A 269 1.15 -8.59 -6.61
CA VAL A 269 1.77 -8.00 -7.79
C VAL A 269 3.18 -8.58 -7.88
N ASN A 270 3.29 -9.79 -8.43
CA ASN A 270 4.45 -10.64 -8.23
C ASN A 270 4.89 -11.44 -9.49
N GLY A 271 4.31 -11.14 -10.64
CA GLY A 271 4.63 -11.84 -11.88
C GLY A 271 4.29 -13.34 -11.90
N GLY A 272 3.39 -13.78 -11.00
CA GLY A 272 2.99 -15.19 -10.85
C GLY A 272 3.90 -16.01 -9.92
N SER A 273 4.81 -15.38 -9.18
CA SER A 273 5.75 -16.11 -8.29
C SER A 273 5.05 -16.90 -7.18
N VAL A 274 3.91 -16.39 -6.72
CA VAL A 274 3.03 -17.03 -5.73
C VAL A 274 1.59 -16.91 -6.26
N VAL A 275 0.88 -18.01 -6.29
CA VAL A 275 -0.52 -18.13 -6.74
C VAL A 275 -1.37 -18.79 -5.67
#